data_93d6dcc78b8339549f85224564ca7988
#
_entry.id   93d6dcc78b8339549f85224564ca7988
#
_cell.length_a   1.000
_cell.length_b   1.000
_cell.length_c   1.000
_cell.angle_alpha   90.00
_cell.angle_beta   90.00
_cell.angle_gamma   90.00
#
_symmetry.space_group_name_H-M   'P 1'
#
loop_
_entity.id
_entity.type
_entity.pdbx_description
1 polymer ?
#
loop_
_entity_poly.entity_id
_entity_poly.type
_entity_poly.pdbx_seq_one_letter_code
_entity_poly.pdbx_strand_id
1 'polypeptide(L)'
;MSGRPVPSAPVLSPREDELFMAEALKVGQTGLGRTWPNPSVGAVVVQHVDGVPRVVSSAATAATGRPHAEPQALAAAGELARGSTLYVTLEPCSHHGRTPPCADAVINAGVARVVAAIEDPDHRVKGRGVARLRAAGIWVTVGVGAEQALSDHAGHIRRVTEGRPHVLVKMAVSADGKAAHAGPKPAVVTGAEARARAHLMRAHTDAILVGLGTVLADDPMLTCRLEGFEARSPVRLVLDAELDIPLTAALVRTACDVPLWVIAAEDAPAHRAAALNERGVEVLRAPRGADGHINIPAVVKLLGLLGLTRIMVEGGPTTAARFLDAGVVDEVAVFRSPVILGPDAYPALAGRPLIRLTQPVGFAEVERAELGADHLVRLWRR
;
A
#
# COMPACT_ATOMS: atom_id res chain seq x y z
N MET A 1 -42.12 26.72 -0.32
CA MET A 1 -40.91 25.92 -0.01
C MET A 1 -40.13 26.67 1.08
N SER A 2 -40.31 26.30 2.34
CA SER A 2 -39.62 26.94 3.45
C SER A 2 -38.19 26.48 3.48
N GLY A 3 -37.26 27.37 3.12
CA GLY A 3 -35.81 27.13 3.26
C GLY A 3 -35.51 26.94 4.76
N ARG A 4 -35.23 25.72 5.17
CA ARG A 4 -34.61 25.47 6.47
C ARG A 4 -33.27 26.21 6.53
N PRO A 5 -32.98 26.99 7.59
CA PRO A 5 -31.68 27.64 7.73
C PRO A 5 -30.58 26.56 7.73
N VAL A 6 -29.58 26.76 6.86
CA VAL A 6 -28.38 25.96 6.92
C VAL A 6 -27.74 26.18 8.28
N PRO A 7 -27.48 25.13 9.07
CA PRO A 7 -26.82 25.29 10.37
C PRO A 7 -25.49 26.00 10.16
N SER A 8 -25.17 26.99 11.00
CA SER A 8 -23.83 27.57 11.01
C SER A 8 -22.81 26.44 11.18
N ALA A 9 -21.83 26.36 10.27
CA ALA A 9 -20.79 25.33 10.37
C ALA A 9 -20.14 25.40 11.75
N PRO A 10 -19.93 24.27 12.44
CA PRO A 10 -19.18 24.26 13.67
C PRO A 10 -17.76 24.76 13.36
N VAL A 11 -17.39 25.90 13.93
CA VAL A 11 -16.07 26.52 13.70
C VAL A 11 -15.08 25.78 14.60
N LEU A 12 -14.43 24.76 14.04
CA LEU A 12 -13.26 24.14 14.65
C LEU A 12 -12.00 24.95 14.26
N SER A 13 -11.06 25.05 15.18
CA SER A 13 -9.77 25.71 14.92
C SER A 13 -8.93 24.86 13.95
N PRO A 14 -7.97 25.44 13.22
CA PRO A 14 -7.05 24.68 12.37
C PRO A 14 -6.33 23.55 13.11
N ARG A 15 -5.99 23.76 14.39
CA ARG A 15 -5.35 22.74 15.23
C ARG A 15 -6.25 21.56 15.54
N GLU A 16 -7.54 21.80 15.75
CA GLU A 16 -8.52 20.74 15.96
C GLU A 16 -8.76 19.97 14.67
N ASP A 17 -8.80 20.65 13.52
CA ASP A 17 -8.86 20.00 12.20
C ASP A 17 -7.67 19.06 11.97
N GLU A 18 -6.46 19.48 12.33
CA GLU A 18 -5.25 18.64 12.24
C GLU A 18 -5.34 17.40 13.16
N LEU A 19 -5.83 17.56 14.39
CA LEU A 19 -5.97 16.45 15.34
C LEU A 19 -6.99 15.41 14.86
N PHE A 20 -8.16 15.83 14.41
CA PHE A 20 -9.21 14.90 13.96
C PHE A 20 -8.86 14.27 12.60
N MET A 21 -8.16 15.00 11.74
CA MET A 21 -7.65 14.42 10.49
C MET A 21 -6.53 13.41 10.76
N ALA A 22 -5.65 13.66 11.73
CA ALA A 22 -4.64 12.68 12.14
C ALA A 22 -5.29 11.38 12.66
N GLU A 23 -6.42 11.48 13.39
CA GLU A 23 -7.19 10.30 13.80
C GLU A 23 -7.81 9.59 12.59
N ALA A 24 -8.38 10.32 11.63
CA ALA A 24 -8.93 9.74 10.41
C ALA A 24 -7.84 9.01 9.59
N LEU A 25 -6.65 9.58 9.46
CA LEU A 25 -5.51 8.96 8.80
C LEU A 25 -5.10 7.66 9.50
N LYS A 26 -4.97 7.69 10.83
CA LYS A 26 -4.66 6.51 11.65
C LYS A 26 -5.68 5.39 11.48
N VAL A 27 -6.98 5.74 11.47
CA VAL A 27 -8.07 4.80 11.20
C VAL A 27 -7.93 4.23 9.79
N GLY A 28 -7.67 5.06 8.77
CA GLY A 28 -7.45 4.62 7.39
C GLY A 28 -6.27 3.65 7.24
N GLN A 29 -5.17 3.87 7.95
CA GLN A 29 -4.00 2.97 7.92
C GLN A 29 -4.31 1.55 8.38
N THR A 30 -5.36 1.36 9.20
CA THR A 30 -5.76 0.02 9.65
C THR A 30 -6.24 -0.89 8.52
N GLY A 31 -6.67 -0.34 7.39
CA GLY A 31 -7.13 -1.09 6.21
C GLY A 31 -6.07 -1.32 5.13
N LEU A 32 -4.87 -0.71 5.23
CA LEU A 32 -3.80 -0.90 4.25
C LEU A 32 -3.47 -2.39 4.03
N GLY A 33 -3.25 -2.78 2.78
CA GLY A 33 -3.00 -4.18 2.37
C GLY A 33 -4.23 -5.08 2.33
N ARG A 34 -5.46 -4.57 2.64
CA ARG A 34 -6.67 -5.38 2.76
C ARG A 34 -7.85 -4.90 1.91
N THR A 35 -7.75 -3.71 1.35
CA THR A 35 -8.89 -3.03 0.71
C THR A 35 -8.85 -3.06 -0.81
N TRP A 36 -7.75 -3.54 -1.39
CA TRP A 36 -7.61 -3.57 -2.84
C TRP A 36 -8.81 -4.29 -3.53
N PRO A 37 -9.28 -3.80 -4.67
CA PRO A 37 -8.72 -2.75 -5.52
C PRO A 37 -9.07 -1.30 -5.10
N ASN A 38 -9.77 -1.09 -3.98
CA ASN A 38 -10.17 0.23 -3.48
C ASN A 38 -9.11 0.81 -2.52
N PRO A 39 -9.07 2.14 -2.35
CA PRO A 39 -8.20 2.77 -1.37
C PRO A 39 -8.64 2.47 0.06
N SER A 40 -7.69 2.45 0.99
CA SER A 40 -7.98 2.40 2.41
C SER A 40 -8.25 3.81 2.95
N VAL A 41 -9.50 4.18 3.00
CA VAL A 41 -9.97 5.48 3.48
C VAL A 41 -10.31 5.37 4.96
N GLY A 42 -9.97 6.40 5.74
CA GLY A 42 -10.44 6.59 7.10
C GLY A 42 -11.47 7.71 7.16
N ALA A 43 -12.51 7.53 7.95
CA ALA A 43 -13.57 8.50 8.20
C ALA A 43 -13.81 8.64 9.70
N VAL A 44 -13.90 9.89 10.19
CA VAL A 44 -14.17 10.23 11.59
C VAL A 44 -15.27 11.26 11.64
N VAL A 45 -16.33 10.98 12.41
CA VAL A 45 -17.44 11.91 12.64
C VAL A 45 -17.23 12.60 13.97
N VAL A 46 -17.21 13.93 13.95
CA VAL A 46 -17.03 14.78 15.14
C VAL A 46 -18.27 15.61 15.37
N GLN A 47 -18.84 15.53 16.57
CA GLN A 47 -19.98 16.32 16.99
C GLN A 47 -19.64 17.13 18.23
N HIS A 48 -20.25 18.33 18.36
CA HIS A 48 -20.17 19.11 19.59
C HIS A 48 -21.18 18.56 20.61
N VAL A 49 -20.65 17.97 21.66
CA VAL A 49 -21.42 17.48 22.79
C VAL A 49 -21.10 18.39 23.98
N ASP A 50 -22.12 19.09 24.51
CA ASP A 50 -21.96 20.10 25.58
C ASP A 50 -20.92 21.18 25.23
N GLY A 51 -20.86 21.59 23.94
CA GLY A 51 -19.96 22.63 23.45
C GLY A 51 -18.52 22.15 23.23
N VAL A 52 -18.21 20.87 23.46
CA VAL A 52 -16.89 20.27 23.26
C VAL A 52 -16.90 19.36 22.04
N PRO A 53 -15.95 19.51 21.09
CA PRO A 53 -15.86 18.60 19.95
C PRO A 53 -15.38 17.20 20.40
N ARG A 54 -16.16 16.18 20.03
CA ARG A 54 -15.90 14.77 20.36
C ARG A 54 -16.05 13.88 19.13
N VAL A 55 -15.18 12.90 19.01
CA VAL A 55 -15.35 11.81 18.05
C VAL A 55 -16.55 10.96 18.50
N VAL A 56 -17.58 10.89 17.69
CA VAL A 56 -18.79 10.09 17.96
C VAL A 56 -18.78 8.77 17.21
N SER A 57 -18.04 8.68 16.12
CA SER A 57 -17.79 7.43 15.39
C SER A 57 -16.57 7.53 14.50
N SER A 58 -16.02 6.38 14.14
CA SER A 58 -14.97 6.27 13.14
C SER A 58 -15.07 4.94 12.38
N ALA A 59 -14.62 4.90 11.14
CA ALA A 59 -14.53 3.69 10.34
C ALA A 59 -13.43 3.78 9.29
N ALA A 60 -12.88 2.62 8.92
CA ALA A 60 -12.05 2.47 7.74
C ALA A 60 -12.82 1.78 6.61
N THR A 61 -12.35 1.91 5.38
CA THR A 61 -12.80 1.04 4.29
C THR A 61 -12.69 -0.42 4.73
N ALA A 62 -13.76 -1.19 4.58
CA ALA A 62 -13.79 -2.59 4.99
C ALA A 62 -12.84 -3.45 4.14
N ALA A 63 -12.45 -4.61 4.64
CA ALA A 63 -11.67 -5.59 3.90
C ALA A 63 -12.35 -5.89 2.54
N THR A 64 -11.54 -6.13 1.51
CA THR A 64 -12.01 -6.24 0.11
C THR A 64 -12.59 -4.96 -0.50
N GLY A 65 -12.41 -3.82 0.19
CA GLY A 65 -12.69 -2.49 -0.31
C GLY A 65 -14.13 -2.00 -0.15
N ARG A 66 -15.01 -2.78 0.49
CA ARG A 66 -16.43 -2.39 0.70
C ARG A 66 -17.01 -2.98 1.98
N PRO A 67 -17.91 -2.22 2.67
CA PRO A 67 -18.34 -0.83 2.43
C PRO A 67 -17.18 0.20 2.54
N HIS A 68 -17.37 1.39 1.94
CA HIS A 68 -16.46 2.53 2.14
C HIS A 68 -16.53 3.05 3.59
N ALA A 69 -15.56 3.86 4.00
CA ALA A 69 -15.43 4.35 5.36
C ALA A 69 -16.59 5.29 5.77
N GLU A 70 -16.97 6.21 4.86
CA GLU A 70 -17.95 7.26 5.16
C GLU A 70 -19.31 6.68 5.53
N PRO A 71 -19.97 5.79 4.73
CA PRO A 71 -21.26 5.24 5.10
C PRO A 71 -21.21 4.42 6.40
N GLN A 72 -20.09 3.76 6.71
CA GLN A 72 -19.92 3.02 7.95
C GLN A 72 -19.84 3.97 9.16
N ALA A 73 -19.01 5.02 9.09
CA ALA A 73 -18.89 6.00 10.16
C ALA A 73 -20.20 6.75 10.39
N LEU A 74 -20.90 7.17 9.32
CA LEU A 74 -22.17 7.85 9.41
C LEU A 74 -23.28 6.97 10.01
N ALA A 75 -23.36 5.70 9.61
CA ALA A 75 -24.30 4.75 10.17
C ALA A 75 -24.05 4.51 11.67
N ALA A 76 -22.78 4.40 12.08
CA ALA A 76 -22.42 4.25 13.49
C ALA A 76 -22.70 5.51 14.32
N ALA A 77 -22.59 6.70 13.73
CA ALA A 77 -22.94 7.97 14.38
C ALA A 77 -24.46 8.13 14.60
N GLY A 78 -25.28 7.52 13.71
CA GLY A 78 -26.74 7.64 13.77
C GLY A 78 -27.19 9.11 13.72
N GLU A 79 -28.09 9.52 14.62
CA GLU A 79 -28.59 10.89 14.69
C GLU A 79 -27.52 11.95 15.02
N LEU A 80 -26.39 11.54 15.63
CA LEU A 80 -25.28 12.43 15.92
C LEU A 80 -24.50 12.85 14.66
N ALA A 81 -24.74 12.20 13.50
CA ALA A 81 -24.20 12.63 12.24
C ALA A 81 -24.78 13.98 11.76
N ARG A 82 -26.02 14.30 12.16
CA ARG A 82 -26.67 15.54 11.76
C ARG A 82 -25.99 16.76 12.39
N GLY A 83 -25.58 17.71 11.54
CA GLY A 83 -24.88 18.91 11.98
C GLY A 83 -23.42 18.67 12.40
N SER A 84 -22.89 17.46 12.25
CA SER A 84 -21.51 17.11 12.58
C SER A 84 -20.50 17.61 11.55
N THR A 85 -19.19 17.45 11.86
CA THR A 85 -18.07 17.52 10.92
C THR A 85 -17.59 16.11 10.61
N LEU A 86 -17.51 15.76 9.32
CA LEU A 86 -16.89 14.53 8.85
C LEU A 86 -15.45 14.81 8.38
N TYR A 87 -14.48 14.15 8.98
CA TYR A 87 -13.09 14.08 8.50
C TYR A 87 -12.90 12.83 7.67
N VAL A 88 -12.35 12.95 6.47
CA VAL A 88 -12.16 11.85 5.56
C VAL A 88 -10.81 11.99 4.84
N THR A 89 -10.05 10.88 4.74
CA THR A 89 -8.68 10.93 4.21
C THR A 89 -8.60 11.06 2.69
N LEU A 90 -9.71 10.86 1.97
CA LEU A 90 -9.84 11.00 0.53
C LEU A 90 -11.21 11.60 0.20
N GLU A 91 -11.30 12.38 -0.87
CA GLU A 91 -12.57 12.95 -1.37
C GLU A 91 -13.68 11.89 -1.45
N PRO A 92 -14.88 12.13 -0.87
CA PRO A 92 -16.02 11.22 -0.99
C PRO A 92 -16.41 10.99 -2.44
N CYS A 93 -16.52 9.73 -2.84
CA CYS A 93 -16.84 9.36 -4.21
C CYS A 93 -18.19 9.92 -4.66
N SER A 94 -18.29 10.33 -5.95
CA SER A 94 -19.48 10.95 -6.56
C SER A 94 -20.13 10.11 -7.65
N HIS A 95 -19.51 8.98 -8.03
CA HIS A 95 -20.02 8.10 -9.08
C HIS A 95 -20.78 6.91 -8.50
N HIS A 96 -21.80 6.46 -9.23
CA HIS A 96 -22.49 5.21 -8.93
C HIS A 96 -21.58 4.03 -9.34
N GLY A 97 -21.20 3.22 -8.36
CA GLY A 97 -20.51 1.96 -8.57
C GLY A 97 -21.42 0.78 -8.20
N ARG A 98 -20.90 -0.19 -7.44
CA ARG A 98 -21.71 -1.26 -6.85
C ARG A 98 -22.62 -0.75 -5.72
N THR A 99 -22.32 0.40 -5.16
CA THR A 99 -23.06 1.10 -4.10
C THR A 99 -23.30 2.54 -4.53
N PRO A 100 -24.32 3.22 -3.94
CA PRO A 100 -24.51 4.67 -4.13
C PRO A 100 -23.24 5.45 -3.74
N PRO A 101 -23.06 6.68 -4.29
CA PRO A 101 -21.94 7.55 -3.96
C PRO A 101 -21.86 7.88 -2.47
N CYS A 102 -20.64 7.95 -1.91
CA CYS A 102 -20.46 8.38 -0.52
C CYS A 102 -20.91 9.83 -0.29
N ALA A 103 -20.74 10.70 -1.29
CA ALA A 103 -21.27 12.07 -1.22
C ALA A 103 -22.77 12.11 -0.93
N ASP A 104 -23.56 11.17 -1.46
CA ASP A 104 -24.99 11.07 -1.17
C ASP A 104 -25.26 10.62 0.26
N ALA A 105 -24.49 9.66 0.77
CA ALA A 105 -24.60 9.23 2.16
C ALA A 105 -24.30 10.39 3.11
N VAL A 106 -23.28 11.20 2.83
CA VAL A 106 -22.94 12.41 3.62
C VAL A 106 -24.07 13.43 3.60
N ILE A 107 -24.64 13.72 2.41
CA ILE A 107 -25.77 14.66 2.27
C ILE A 107 -26.99 14.17 3.05
N ASN A 108 -27.34 12.90 2.88
CA ASN A 108 -28.52 12.29 3.51
C ASN A 108 -28.40 12.25 5.05
N ALA A 109 -27.18 12.06 5.57
CA ALA A 109 -26.92 12.10 7.02
C ALA A 109 -27.05 13.51 7.60
N GLY A 110 -27.10 14.56 6.76
CA GLY A 110 -27.25 15.94 7.21
C GLY A 110 -25.99 16.50 7.87
N VAL A 111 -24.81 16.04 7.45
CA VAL A 111 -23.51 16.56 7.90
C VAL A 111 -23.42 18.05 7.56
N ALA A 112 -22.92 18.90 8.47
CA ALA A 112 -22.77 20.34 8.24
C ALA A 112 -21.44 20.69 7.55
N ARG A 113 -20.38 19.94 7.83
CA ARG A 113 -19.03 20.21 7.33
C ARG A 113 -18.29 18.91 6.95
N VAL A 114 -17.52 18.95 5.89
CA VAL A 114 -16.57 17.89 5.49
C VAL A 114 -15.17 18.48 5.42
N VAL A 115 -14.21 17.79 6.02
CA VAL A 115 -12.77 18.06 5.89
C VAL A 115 -12.17 16.86 5.18
N ALA A 116 -11.74 17.04 3.94
CA ALA A 116 -11.06 16.00 3.15
C ALA A 116 -9.55 16.27 3.12
N ALA A 117 -8.73 15.22 3.31
CA ALA A 117 -7.30 15.41 3.28
C ALA A 117 -6.78 15.74 1.87
N ILE A 118 -7.25 15.03 0.85
CA ILE A 118 -6.92 15.25 -0.56
C ILE A 118 -8.14 15.08 -1.47
N GLU A 119 -8.11 15.69 -2.65
CA GLU A 119 -9.01 15.35 -3.74
C GLU A 119 -8.61 14.00 -4.35
N ASP A 120 -9.60 13.24 -4.82
CA ASP A 120 -9.35 11.98 -5.51
C ASP A 120 -8.82 12.26 -6.94
N PRO A 121 -7.62 11.77 -7.33
CA PRO A 121 -7.11 11.95 -8.68
C PRO A 121 -7.82 11.12 -9.74
N ASP A 122 -8.71 10.18 -9.37
CA ASP A 122 -9.53 9.41 -10.31
C ASP A 122 -10.40 10.37 -11.14
N HIS A 123 -10.23 10.34 -12.48
CA HIS A 123 -10.96 11.19 -13.41
C HIS A 123 -12.49 11.13 -13.29
N ARG A 124 -13.02 10.05 -12.68
CA ARG A 124 -14.45 9.86 -12.40
C ARG A 124 -14.91 10.65 -11.18
N VAL A 125 -14.00 11.02 -10.27
CA VAL A 125 -14.26 11.73 -9.01
C VAL A 125 -13.73 13.15 -9.06
N LYS A 126 -12.47 13.36 -9.12
CA LYS A 126 -11.66 14.60 -9.25
C LYS A 126 -12.45 15.91 -9.03
N GLY A 127 -12.69 16.26 -7.77
CA GLY A 127 -13.40 17.47 -7.37
C GLY A 127 -14.94 17.40 -7.49
N ARG A 128 -15.51 16.35 -8.09
CA ARG A 128 -16.98 16.22 -8.27
C ARG A 128 -17.70 15.90 -6.97
N GLY A 129 -17.07 15.12 -6.08
CA GLY A 129 -17.59 14.85 -4.75
C GLY A 129 -17.65 16.13 -3.90
N VAL A 130 -16.55 16.88 -3.90
CA VAL A 130 -16.46 18.19 -3.24
C VAL A 130 -17.51 19.17 -3.80
N ALA A 131 -17.63 19.27 -5.13
CA ALA A 131 -18.60 20.15 -5.77
C ALA A 131 -20.04 19.75 -5.40
N ARG A 132 -20.37 18.46 -5.36
CA ARG A 132 -21.69 17.94 -5.00
C ARG A 132 -22.06 18.27 -3.54
N LEU A 133 -21.11 18.10 -2.63
CA LEU A 133 -21.28 18.45 -1.22
C LEU A 133 -21.52 19.97 -1.05
N ARG A 134 -20.73 20.82 -1.70
CA ARG A 134 -20.90 22.27 -1.67
C ARG A 134 -22.25 22.70 -2.25
N ALA A 135 -22.68 22.08 -3.36
CA ALA A 135 -23.99 22.37 -3.97
C ALA A 135 -25.17 21.98 -3.04
N ALA A 136 -24.99 21.01 -2.15
CA ALA A 136 -25.96 20.63 -1.12
C ALA A 136 -25.91 21.54 0.14
N GLY A 137 -25.07 22.58 0.15
CA GLY A 137 -24.92 23.51 1.28
C GLY A 137 -23.98 23.05 2.39
N ILE A 138 -23.18 22.01 2.14
CA ILE A 138 -22.19 21.50 3.10
C ILE A 138 -20.88 22.28 2.96
N TRP A 139 -20.31 22.73 4.07
CA TRP A 139 -19.00 23.37 4.08
C TRP A 139 -17.91 22.33 3.80
N VAL A 140 -17.01 22.59 2.83
CA VAL A 140 -15.95 21.65 2.48
C VAL A 140 -14.57 22.33 2.52
N THR A 141 -13.70 21.82 3.39
CA THR A 141 -12.27 22.13 3.46
C THR A 141 -11.47 20.98 2.86
N VAL A 142 -10.41 21.29 2.09
CA VAL A 142 -9.50 20.27 1.52
C VAL A 142 -8.08 20.67 1.86
N GLY A 143 -7.21 19.70 2.11
CA GLY A 143 -5.77 19.90 2.29
C GLY A 143 -5.24 19.64 3.69
N VAL A 144 -6.09 19.46 4.70
CA VAL A 144 -5.65 19.13 6.06
C VAL A 144 -5.07 17.71 6.08
N GLY A 145 -3.81 17.56 6.52
CA GLY A 145 -3.11 16.25 6.56
C GLY A 145 -2.75 15.69 5.18
N ALA A 146 -2.67 16.54 4.14
CA ALA A 146 -2.49 16.12 2.75
C ALA A 146 -1.21 15.31 2.53
N GLU A 147 -0.09 15.66 3.16
CA GLU A 147 1.19 14.97 2.97
C GLU A 147 1.10 13.49 3.38
N GLN A 148 0.56 13.22 4.57
CA GLN A 148 0.35 11.84 5.03
C GLN A 148 -0.69 11.11 4.18
N ALA A 149 -1.78 11.78 3.79
CA ALA A 149 -2.81 11.19 2.92
C ALA A 149 -2.25 10.79 1.55
N LEU A 150 -1.39 11.61 0.93
CA LEU A 150 -0.71 11.27 -0.32
C LEU A 150 0.15 10.01 -0.18
N SER A 151 0.83 9.84 0.96
CA SER A 151 1.60 8.65 1.28
C SER A 151 0.70 7.42 1.45
N ASP A 152 -0.36 7.53 2.24
CA ASP A 152 -1.28 6.41 2.52
C ASP A 152 -2.05 5.98 1.27
N HIS A 153 -2.44 6.93 0.42
CA HIS A 153 -3.16 6.68 -0.83
C HIS A 153 -2.26 6.51 -2.07
N ALA A 154 -0.92 6.46 -1.92
CA ALA A 154 0.02 6.37 -3.05
C ALA A 154 -0.32 5.21 -4.00
N GLY A 155 -0.74 4.05 -3.47
CA GLY A 155 -1.17 2.92 -4.27
C GLY A 155 -2.40 3.20 -5.14
N HIS A 156 -3.44 3.79 -4.56
CA HIS A 156 -4.63 4.22 -5.28
C HIS A 156 -4.27 5.25 -6.37
N ILE A 157 -3.50 6.27 -5.99
CA ILE A 157 -3.07 7.35 -6.89
C ILE A 157 -2.37 6.76 -8.11
N ARG A 158 -1.34 5.92 -7.92
CA ARG A 158 -0.60 5.29 -9.03
C ARG A 158 -1.50 4.43 -9.91
N ARG A 159 -2.41 3.69 -9.29
CA ARG A 159 -3.30 2.82 -10.04
C ARG A 159 -4.28 3.60 -10.93
N VAL A 160 -4.87 4.69 -10.45
CA VAL A 160 -5.85 5.47 -11.24
C VAL A 160 -5.20 6.43 -12.24
N THR A 161 -3.97 6.87 -12.00
CA THR A 161 -3.24 7.79 -12.89
C THR A 161 -2.33 7.09 -13.89
N GLU A 162 -1.74 5.95 -13.53
CA GLU A 162 -0.72 5.26 -14.34
C GLU A 162 -1.09 3.80 -14.69
N GLY A 163 -2.19 3.27 -14.13
CA GLY A 163 -2.65 1.90 -14.39
C GLY A 163 -1.77 0.81 -13.76
N ARG A 164 -0.97 1.15 -12.74
CA ARG A 164 -0.04 0.24 -12.06
C ARG A 164 -0.05 0.43 -10.54
N PRO A 165 0.34 -0.55 -9.74
CA PRO A 165 0.51 -0.38 -8.31
C PRO A 165 1.68 0.56 -7.97
N HIS A 166 1.67 1.13 -6.77
CA HIS A 166 2.84 1.71 -6.12
C HIS A 166 3.84 0.59 -5.81
N VAL A 167 5.10 0.78 -6.21
CA VAL A 167 6.17 -0.20 -6.08
C VAL A 167 7.16 0.25 -5.01
N LEU A 168 7.17 -0.45 -3.88
CA LEU A 168 8.16 -0.34 -2.82
C LEU A 168 9.25 -1.41 -3.02
N VAL A 169 10.53 -1.02 -3.10
CA VAL A 169 11.66 -1.94 -3.01
C VAL A 169 12.23 -1.89 -1.59
N LYS A 170 12.20 -3.03 -0.88
CA LYS A 170 12.82 -3.16 0.45
C LYS A 170 14.17 -3.86 0.33
N MET A 171 15.19 -3.29 0.92
CA MET A 171 16.53 -3.86 0.98
C MET A 171 17.05 -3.94 2.41
N ALA A 172 17.70 -5.07 2.75
CA ALA A 172 18.53 -5.19 3.95
C ALA A 172 20.01 -5.16 3.51
N VAL A 173 20.80 -4.27 4.09
CA VAL A 173 22.16 -3.98 3.64
C VAL A 173 23.09 -3.99 4.84
N SER A 174 24.13 -4.83 4.78
CA SER A 174 25.22 -4.87 5.76
C SER A 174 26.11 -3.62 5.69
N ALA A 175 26.97 -3.43 6.67
CA ALA A 175 27.91 -2.31 6.73
C ALA A 175 28.84 -2.26 5.51
N ASP A 176 29.22 -3.43 4.95
CA ASP A 176 30.05 -3.58 3.76
C ASP A 176 29.27 -3.62 2.43
N GLY A 177 27.96 -3.22 2.46
CA GLY A 177 27.15 -3.07 1.26
C GLY A 177 26.62 -4.36 0.64
N LYS A 178 26.51 -5.41 1.43
CA LYS A 178 26.05 -6.74 1.00
C LYS A 178 24.62 -7.02 1.48
N ALA A 179 23.94 -7.97 0.82
CA ALA A 179 22.56 -8.36 1.18
C ALA A 179 22.38 -9.85 1.48
N ALA A 180 23.26 -10.72 1.00
CA ALA A 180 23.14 -12.17 1.18
C ALA A 180 24.52 -12.83 1.21
N HIS A 181 24.63 -13.98 1.88
CA HIS A 181 25.83 -14.81 1.77
C HIS A 181 25.91 -15.52 0.41
N ALA A 182 27.12 -15.83 -0.03
CA ALA A 182 27.34 -16.76 -1.12
C ALA A 182 27.14 -18.18 -0.59
N GLY A 183 25.93 -18.73 -0.72
CA GLY A 183 25.64 -20.11 -0.28
C GLY A 183 24.19 -20.28 0.21
N PRO A 184 23.79 -21.54 0.54
CA PRO A 184 22.39 -21.89 0.83
C PRO A 184 21.92 -21.48 2.24
N LYS A 185 22.65 -20.66 2.98
CA LYS A 185 22.24 -20.19 4.30
C LYS A 185 21.64 -18.79 4.22
N PRO A 186 20.42 -18.56 4.71
CA PRO A 186 19.85 -17.23 4.81
C PRO A 186 20.77 -16.29 5.60
N ALA A 187 21.07 -15.13 5.09
CA ALA A 187 21.82 -14.12 5.83
C ALA A 187 20.89 -13.40 6.80
N VAL A 188 21.13 -13.52 8.10
CA VAL A 188 20.49 -12.68 9.11
C VAL A 188 21.23 -11.35 9.14
N VAL A 189 20.80 -10.39 8.32
CA VAL A 189 21.43 -9.07 8.21
C VAL A 189 20.92 -8.12 9.28
N THR A 190 19.61 -8.14 9.58
CA THR A 190 18.97 -7.13 10.45
C THR A 190 18.46 -7.71 11.77
N GLY A 191 18.42 -6.87 12.81
CA GLY A 191 17.92 -7.20 14.14
C GLY A 191 16.40 -7.34 14.25
N ALA A 192 15.90 -7.55 15.46
CA ALA A 192 14.49 -7.86 15.73
C ALA A 192 13.55 -6.66 15.37
N GLU A 193 13.93 -5.45 15.76
CA GLU A 193 13.12 -4.24 15.51
C GLU A 193 12.99 -3.93 14.02
N ALA A 194 14.10 -4.05 13.28
CA ALA A 194 14.09 -3.89 11.83
C ALA A 194 13.23 -4.95 11.13
N ARG A 195 13.28 -6.20 11.60
CA ARG A 195 12.38 -7.27 11.11
C ARG A 195 10.92 -6.99 11.42
N ALA A 196 10.59 -6.52 12.64
CA ALA A 196 9.22 -6.14 13.00
C ALA A 196 8.71 -5.01 12.07
N ARG A 197 9.53 -3.99 11.80
CA ARG A 197 9.21 -2.92 10.84
C ARG A 197 8.98 -3.46 9.44
N ALA A 198 9.81 -4.38 8.96
CA ALA A 198 9.63 -5.03 7.65
C ALA A 198 8.32 -5.85 7.59
N HIS A 199 7.96 -6.57 8.66
CA HIS A 199 6.69 -7.27 8.75
C HIS A 199 5.47 -6.33 8.77
N LEU A 200 5.58 -5.17 9.41
CA LEU A 200 4.54 -4.14 9.33
C LEU A 200 4.37 -3.62 7.89
N MET A 201 5.48 -3.40 7.16
CA MET A 201 5.43 -3.05 5.74
C MET A 201 4.73 -4.13 4.92
N ARG A 202 4.98 -5.43 5.18
CA ARG A 202 4.25 -6.54 4.55
C ARG A 202 2.75 -6.45 4.82
N ALA A 203 2.35 -6.20 6.08
CA ALA A 203 0.94 -6.09 6.47
C ALA A 203 0.22 -4.93 5.77
N HIS A 204 0.95 -3.90 5.34
CA HIS A 204 0.44 -2.72 4.66
C HIS A 204 0.56 -2.78 3.13
N THR A 205 0.88 -3.94 2.58
CA THR A 205 1.10 -4.17 1.15
C THR A 205 0.13 -5.22 0.64
N ASP A 206 -0.44 -5.03 -0.55
CA ASP A 206 -1.39 -5.97 -1.14
C ASP A 206 -0.68 -7.26 -1.59
N ALA A 207 0.56 -7.10 -2.09
CA ALA A 207 1.37 -8.24 -2.52
C ALA A 207 2.87 -8.03 -2.24
N ILE A 208 3.57 -9.15 -1.99
CA ILE A 208 5.02 -9.22 -1.81
C ILE A 208 5.64 -10.01 -2.97
N LEU A 209 6.70 -9.49 -3.58
CA LEU A 209 7.33 -10.06 -4.77
C LEU A 209 8.79 -10.42 -4.52
N VAL A 210 9.17 -11.64 -4.92
CA VAL A 210 10.55 -12.11 -4.96
C VAL A 210 10.88 -12.73 -6.33
N GLY A 211 12.15 -12.87 -6.65
CA GLY A 211 12.59 -13.70 -7.77
C GLY A 211 12.78 -15.15 -7.36
N LEU A 212 12.77 -16.08 -8.34
CA LEU A 212 13.01 -17.51 -8.12
C LEU A 212 14.30 -17.78 -7.32
N GLY A 213 15.38 -17.02 -7.57
CA GLY A 213 16.65 -17.18 -6.85
C GLY A 213 16.49 -17.04 -5.33
N THR A 214 15.62 -16.17 -4.84
CA THR A 214 15.30 -16.04 -3.42
C THR A 214 14.55 -17.26 -2.88
N VAL A 215 13.63 -17.83 -3.67
CA VAL A 215 12.91 -19.06 -3.30
C VAL A 215 13.87 -20.23 -3.17
N LEU A 216 14.79 -20.39 -4.12
CA LEU A 216 15.78 -21.48 -4.11
C LEU A 216 16.82 -21.36 -3.00
N ALA A 217 17.19 -20.12 -2.61
CA ALA A 217 18.20 -19.89 -1.58
C ALA A 217 17.62 -20.00 -0.16
N ASP A 218 16.41 -19.45 0.09
CA ASP A 218 15.90 -19.20 1.42
C ASP A 218 14.65 -20.03 1.78
N ASP A 219 13.99 -20.67 0.81
CA ASP A 219 12.68 -21.32 0.91
C ASP A 219 11.69 -20.54 1.81
N PRO A 220 11.44 -19.25 1.50
CA PRO A 220 10.76 -18.34 2.41
C PRO A 220 9.25 -18.57 2.41
N MET A 221 8.59 -18.27 3.53
CA MET A 221 7.13 -18.26 3.63
C MET A 221 6.49 -16.98 3.08
N LEU A 222 7.18 -15.85 3.12
CA LEU A 222 6.73 -14.50 2.74
C LEU A 222 5.44 -14.03 3.45
N THR A 223 5.13 -14.60 4.59
CA THR A 223 3.97 -14.25 5.40
C THR A 223 4.27 -13.09 6.37
N CYS A 224 3.24 -12.41 6.85
CA CYS A 224 3.35 -11.52 7.97
C CYS A 224 3.36 -12.34 9.27
N ARG A 225 4.39 -12.14 10.11
CA ARG A 225 4.55 -12.82 11.40
C ARG A 225 4.72 -11.80 12.55
N LEU A 226 4.14 -10.62 12.37
CA LEU A 226 4.05 -9.61 13.41
C LEU A 226 2.85 -9.93 14.29
N GLU A 227 3.02 -9.91 15.61
CA GLU A 227 1.96 -10.16 16.58
C GLU A 227 0.75 -9.26 16.35
N GLY A 228 -0.43 -9.85 16.27
CA GLY A 228 -1.68 -9.17 15.94
C GLY A 228 -1.90 -8.85 14.45
N PHE A 229 -0.95 -9.21 13.57
CA PHE A 229 -1.02 -8.97 12.12
C PHE A 229 -0.88 -10.28 11.30
N GLU A 230 -0.95 -11.43 11.90
CA GLU A 230 -0.73 -12.72 11.23
C GLU A 230 -1.72 -12.95 10.07
N ALA A 231 -2.96 -12.52 10.26
CA ALA A 231 -4.02 -12.58 9.23
C ALA A 231 -3.84 -11.57 8.08
N ARG A 232 -2.77 -10.76 8.10
CA ARG A 232 -2.47 -9.73 7.09
C ARG A 232 -1.33 -10.13 6.17
N SER A 233 -1.19 -11.42 5.89
CA SER A 233 -0.22 -11.88 4.90
C SER A 233 -0.63 -11.42 3.50
N PRO A 234 0.27 -10.73 2.75
CA PRO A 234 -0.02 -10.27 1.39
C PRO A 234 -0.10 -11.44 0.40
N VAL A 235 -0.66 -11.20 -0.79
CA VAL A 235 -0.48 -12.11 -1.92
C VAL A 235 1.00 -12.29 -2.21
N ARG A 236 1.45 -13.54 -2.40
CA ARG A 236 2.86 -13.85 -2.63
C ARG A 236 3.12 -13.98 -4.14
N LEU A 237 4.06 -13.19 -4.65
CA LEU A 237 4.41 -13.14 -6.06
C LEU A 237 5.83 -13.68 -6.27
N VAL A 238 6.00 -14.57 -7.23
CA VAL A 238 7.32 -15.07 -7.64
C VAL A 238 7.54 -14.79 -9.12
N LEU A 239 8.66 -14.10 -9.46
CA LEU A 239 9.11 -13.98 -10.84
C LEU A 239 9.91 -15.23 -11.18
N ASP A 240 9.35 -16.07 -12.06
CA ASP A 240 9.93 -17.33 -12.52
C ASP A 240 9.58 -17.58 -13.98
N ALA A 241 10.45 -17.12 -14.86
CA ALA A 241 10.18 -17.13 -16.30
C ALA A 241 9.86 -18.53 -16.87
N GLU A 242 10.52 -19.57 -16.34
CA GLU A 242 10.43 -20.94 -16.87
C GLU A 242 9.56 -21.87 -16.02
N LEU A 243 8.97 -21.36 -14.91
CA LEU A 243 8.24 -22.16 -13.94
C LEU A 243 9.11 -23.28 -13.32
N ASP A 244 10.35 -22.91 -12.95
CA ASP A 244 11.32 -23.81 -12.32
C ASP A 244 11.19 -23.88 -10.79
N ILE A 245 10.21 -23.17 -10.19
CA ILE A 245 9.94 -23.24 -8.75
C ILE A 245 9.66 -24.69 -8.34
N PRO A 246 10.37 -25.24 -7.32
CA PRO A 246 10.13 -26.59 -6.86
C PRO A 246 8.71 -26.76 -6.31
N LEU A 247 8.02 -27.82 -6.69
CA LEU A 247 6.70 -28.14 -6.13
C LEU A 247 6.75 -28.43 -4.63
N THR A 248 7.95 -28.67 -4.09
CA THR A 248 8.24 -28.87 -2.66
C THR A 248 8.54 -27.58 -1.93
N ALA A 249 8.65 -26.42 -2.61
CA ALA A 249 8.89 -25.13 -1.97
C ALA A 249 7.79 -24.77 -0.96
N ALA A 250 8.16 -24.16 0.15
CA ALA A 250 7.23 -23.77 1.21
C ALA A 250 6.08 -22.89 0.67
N LEU A 251 6.38 -21.99 -0.26
CA LEU A 251 5.39 -21.14 -0.94
C LEU A 251 4.32 -21.99 -1.65
N VAL A 252 4.72 -23.04 -2.40
CA VAL A 252 3.81 -23.91 -3.15
C VAL A 252 2.98 -24.78 -2.20
N ARG A 253 3.61 -25.38 -1.18
CA ARG A 253 2.89 -26.21 -0.20
C ARG A 253 1.80 -25.47 0.57
N THR A 254 1.93 -24.18 0.70
CA THR A 254 1.00 -23.30 1.46
C THR A 254 0.19 -22.38 0.56
N ALA A 255 0.09 -22.68 -0.75
CA ALA A 255 -0.61 -21.84 -1.70
C ALA A 255 -2.12 -21.73 -1.45
N CYS A 256 -2.72 -22.78 -0.87
CA CYS A 256 -4.13 -22.79 -0.48
C CYS A 256 -4.43 -21.97 0.79
N ASP A 257 -3.44 -21.77 1.67
CA ASP A 257 -3.60 -21.01 2.92
C ASP A 257 -3.37 -19.50 2.68
N VAL A 258 -2.34 -19.18 1.90
CA VAL A 258 -2.01 -17.80 1.51
C VAL A 258 -1.78 -17.78 0.00
N PRO A 259 -2.48 -16.94 -0.77
CA PRO A 259 -2.41 -16.94 -2.24
C PRO A 259 -0.96 -16.82 -2.74
N LEU A 260 -0.62 -17.66 -3.71
CA LEU A 260 0.65 -17.62 -4.44
C LEU A 260 0.36 -17.44 -5.93
N TRP A 261 0.93 -16.38 -6.52
CA TRP A 261 0.92 -16.16 -7.96
C TRP A 261 2.34 -16.26 -8.49
N VAL A 262 2.57 -17.11 -9.48
CA VAL A 262 3.87 -17.23 -10.18
C VAL A 262 3.75 -16.52 -11.52
N ILE A 263 4.62 -15.52 -11.74
CA ILE A 263 4.65 -14.73 -12.95
C ILE A 263 5.70 -15.35 -13.89
N ALA A 264 5.23 -15.97 -14.96
CA ALA A 264 6.02 -16.69 -15.94
C ALA A 264 6.06 -15.96 -17.28
N ALA A 265 7.00 -16.32 -18.12
CA ALA A 265 7.00 -15.89 -19.51
C ALA A 265 5.82 -16.50 -20.29
N GLU A 266 5.37 -15.82 -21.36
CA GLU A 266 4.25 -16.31 -22.19
C GLU A 266 4.55 -17.67 -22.80
N ASP A 267 5.81 -17.94 -23.12
CA ASP A 267 6.32 -19.18 -23.72
C ASP A 267 6.70 -20.27 -22.69
N ALA A 268 6.55 -20.02 -21.39
CA ALA A 268 6.88 -21.01 -20.36
C ALA A 268 6.05 -22.31 -20.51
N PRO A 269 6.61 -23.48 -20.15
CA PRO A 269 6.00 -24.77 -20.40
C PRO A 269 4.60 -24.95 -19.77
N ALA A 270 3.61 -25.31 -20.60
CA ALA A 270 2.24 -25.46 -20.15
C ALA A 270 2.06 -26.57 -19.09
N HIS A 271 2.82 -27.68 -19.20
CA HIS A 271 2.76 -28.78 -18.24
C HIS A 271 3.23 -28.38 -16.84
N ARG A 272 4.22 -27.46 -16.73
CA ARG A 272 4.68 -26.93 -15.44
C ARG A 272 3.61 -26.03 -14.82
N ALA A 273 2.96 -25.20 -15.66
CA ALA A 273 1.83 -24.38 -15.20
C ALA A 273 0.69 -25.24 -14.66
N ALA A 274 0.32 -26.34 -15.36
CA ALA A 274 -0.69 -27.28 -14.92
C ALA A 274 -0.34 -27.88 -13.54
N ALA A 275 0.89 -28.35 -13.35
CA ALA A 275 1.36 -28.92 -12.09
C ALA A 275 1.31 -27.94 -10.92
N LEU A 276 1.57 -26.65 -11.16
CA LEU A 276 1.44 -25.58 -10.16
C LEU A 276 -0.03 -25.28 -9.85
N ASN A 277 -0.89 -25.18 -10.89
CA ASN A 277 -2.32 -24.93 -10.72
C ASN A 277 -3.00 -26.02 -9.89
N GLU A 278 -2.62 -27.31 -10.06
CA GLU A 278 -3.09 -28.44 -9.24
C GLU A 278 -2.75 -28.28 -7.74
N ARG A 279 -1.78 -27.44 -7.41
CA ARG A 279 -1.36 -27.08 -6.04
C ARG A 279 -2.00 -25.80 -5.51
N GLY A 280 -2.96 -25.21 -6.25
CA GLY A 280 -3.60 -23.96 -5.88
C GLY A 280 -2.76 -22.71 -6.17
N VAL A 281 -1.69 -22.83 -6.95
CA VAL A 281 -0.87 -21.71 -7.42
C VAL A 281 -1.51 -21.08 -8.65
N GLU A 282 -1.68 -19.78 -8.68
CA GLU A 282 -2.10 -19.05 -9.89
C GLU A 282 -0.89 -18.71 -10.76
N VAL A 283 -0.93 -19.09 -12.04
CA VAL A 283 0.16 -18.78 -12.99
C VAL A 283 -0.28 -17.61 -13.89
N LEU A 284 0.42 -16.49 -13.75
CA LEU A 284 0.25 -15.30 -14.58
C LEU A 284 1.27 -15.31 -15.71
N ARG A 285 0.89 -14.82 -16.89
CA ARG A 285 1.78 -14.74 -18.06
C ARG A 285 2.14 -13.28 -18.36
N ALA A 286 3.43 -13.05 -18.64
CA ALA A 286 3.95 -11.76 -19.02
C ALA A 286 4.95 -11.90 -20.20
N PRO A 287 5.05 -10.91 -21.09
CA PRO A 287 5.99 -10.96 -22.21
C PRO A 287 7.43 -10.88 -21.70
N ARG A 288 8.37 -11.36 -22.54
CA ARG A 288 9.79 -11.11 -22.33
C ARG A 288 10.18 -9.72 -22.81
N GLY A 289 11.16 -9.13 -22.17
CA GLY A 289 11.87 -7.95 -22.69
C GLY A 289 12.91 -8.31 -23.74
N ALA A 290 13.55 -7.30 -24.32
CA ALA A 290 14.61 -7.47 -25.30
C ALA A 290 15.86 -8.21 -24.74
N ASP A 291 16.01 -8.22 -23.42
CA ASP A 291 17.04 -8.93 -22.67
C ASP A 291 16.72 -10.42 -22.44
N GLY A 292 15.61 -10.93 -22.98
CA GLY A 292 15.12 -12.31 -22.81
C GLY A 292 14.48 -12.61 -21.45
N HIS A 293 14.52 -11.69 -20.52
CA HIS A 293 13.88 -11.82 -19.21
C HIS A 293 12.42 -11.30 -19.22
N ILE A 294 11.63 -11.61 -18.20
CA ILE A 294 10.30 -11.07 -18.02
C ILE A 294 10.33 -9.53 -18.02
N ASN A 295 9.45 -8.91 -18.80
CA ASN A 295 9.30 -7.46 -18.91
C ASN A 295 8.66 -6.87 -17.65
N ILE A 296 9.45 -6.22 -16.80
CA ILE A 296 8.98 -5.65 -15.51
C ILE A 296 7.89 -4.58 -15.69
N PRO A 297 7.97 -3.61 -16.64
CA PRO A 297 6.86 -2.70 -16.93
C PRO A 297 5.55 -3.40 -17.28
N ALA A 298 5.58 -4.49 -18.05
CA ALA A 298 4.38 -5.27 -18.36
C ALA A 298 3.83 -5.98 -17.11
N VAL A 299 4.70 -6.52 -16.26
CA VAL A 299 4.30 -7.14 -14.98
C VAL A 299 3.56 -6.15 -14.10
N VAL A 300 4.09 -4.96 -13.84
CA VAL A 300 3.43 -4.00 -12.95
C VAL A 300 2.10 -3.51 -13.51
N LYS A 301 1.95 -3.38 -14.83
CA LYS A 301 0.66 -3.09 -15.48
C LYS A 301 -0.33 -4.23 -15.30
N LEU A 302 0.08 -5.48 -15.51
CA LEU A 302 -0.75 -6.67 -15.28
C LEU A 302 -1.26 -6.71 -13.83
N LEU A 303 -0.38 -6.48 -12.85
CA LEU A 303 -0.75 -6.45 -11.43
C LEU A 303 -1.74 -5.31 -11.12
N GLY A 304 -1.59 -4.14 -11.74
CA GLY A 304 -2.56 -3.04 -11.64
C GLY A 304 -3.94 -3.39 -12.24
N LEU A 305 -3.99 -4.11 -13.37
CA LEU A 305 -5.23 -4.61 -13.97
C LEU A 305 -5.94 -5.63 -13.07
N LEU A 306 -5.18 -6.50 -12.38
CA LEU A 306 -5.68 -7.43 -11.37
C LEU A 306 -6.16 -6.74 -10.09
N GLY A 307 -5.97 -5.43 -9.97
CA GLY A 307 -6.51 -4.62 -8.88
C GLY A 307 -5.52 -4.33 -7.75
N LEU A 308 -4.30 -4.85 -7.79
CA LEU A 308 -3.30 -4.52 -6.77
C LEU A 308 -2.97 -3.03 -6.81
N THR A 309 -2.89 -2.43 -5.64
CA THR A 309 -2.59 -0.99 -5.47
C THR A 309 -1.18 -0.76 -4.94
N ARG A 310 -0.67 -1.64 -4.10
CA ARG A 310 0.66 -1.52 -3.50
C ARG A 310 1.37 -2.88 -3.50
N ILE A 311 2.57 -2.94 -4.06
CA ILE A 311 3.42 -4.13 -4.02
C ILE A 311 4.76 -3.83 -3.34
N MET A 312 5.29 -4.79 -2.59
CA MET A 312 6.61 -4.73 -2.01
C MET A 312 7.53 -5.76 -2.67
N VAL A 313 8.58 -5.29 -3.31
CA VAL A 313 9.66 -6.14 -3.84
C VAL A 313 10.66 -6.37 -2.72
N GLU A 314 10.72 -7.60 -2.22
CA GLU A 314 11.61 -8.03 -1.12
C GLU A 314 12.62 -9.09 -1.59
N GLY A 315 12.73 -9.26 -2.89
CA GLY A 315 13.57 -10.26 -3.49
C GLY A 315 15.04 -9.86 -3.62
N GLY A 316 15.85 -10.83 -3.97
CA GLY A 316 17.31 -10.72 -4.06
C GLY A 316 17.84 -9.53 -4.85
N PRO A 317 19.15 -9.26 -4.76
CA PRO A 317 19.80 -8.07 -5.34
C PRO A 317 19.49 -7.86 -6.83
N THR A 318 19.42 -8.93 -7.61
CA THR A 318 19.10 -8.87 -9.05
C THR A 318 17.69 -8.41 -9.33
N THR A 319 16.70 -8.90 -8.58
CA THR A 319 15.30 -8.49 -8.73
C THR A 319 15.12 -7.00 -8.39
N ALA A 320 15.67 -6.55 -7.25
CA ALA A 320 15.65 -5.15 -6.86
C ALA A 320 16.27 -4.24 -7.91
N ALA A 321 17.47 -4.62 -8.42
CA ALA A 321 18.16 -3.87 -9.47
C ALA A 321 17.34 -3.78 -10.76
N ARG A 322 16.69 -4.86 -11.20
CA ARG A 322 15.85 -4.87 -12.41
C ARG A 322 14.63 -3.96 -12.29
N PHE A 323 13.96 -3.93 -11.12
CA PHE A 323 12.85 -2.99 -10.90
C PHE A 323 13.31 -1.54 -10.93
N LEU A 324 14.48 -1.23 -10.37
CA LEU A 324 15.07 0.11 -10.40
C LEU A 324 15.45 0.53 -11.82
N ASP A 325 16.11 -0.37 -12.59
CA ASP A 325 16.48 -0.12 -13.99
C ASP A 325 15.27 0.07 -14.90
N ALA A 326 14.18 -0.66 -14.63
CA ALA A 326 12.92 -0.52 -15.36
C ALA A 326 12.20 0.82 -15.09
N GLY A 327 12.67 1.61 -14.12
CA GLY A 327 12.12 2.91 -13.80
C GLY A 327 10.71 2.87 -13.16
N VAL A 328 10.26 1.74 -12.62
CA VAL A 328 8.91 1.56 -12.07
C VAL A 328 8.83 1.67 -10.54
N VAL A 329 9.97 1.84 -9.86
CA VAL A 329 10.04 1.94 -8.40
C VAL A 329 9.63 3.32 -7.95
N ASP A 330 8.71 3.42 -7.01
CA ASP A 330 8.22 4.66 -6.42
C ASP A 330 8.86 4.95 -5.06
N GLU A 331 9.18 3.89 -4.32
CA GLU A 331 9.70 3.96 -2.96
C GLU A 331 10.81 2.93 -2.74
N VAL A 332 11.82 3.30 -1.96
CA VAL A 332 12.88 2.38 -1.51
C VAL A 332 13.00 2.46 0.00
N ALA A 333 12.95 1.31 0.68
CA ALA A 333 13.23 1.17 2.11
C ALA A 333 14.54 0.43 2.31
N VAL A 334 15.56 1.13 2.79
CA VAL A 334 16.91 0.58 3.04
C VAL A 334 17.09 0.38 4.53
N PHE A 335 17.15 -0.88 4.96
CA PHE A 335 17.54 -1.26 6.32
C PHE A 335 19.05 -1.48 6.33
N ARG A 336 19.78 -0.64 7.03
CA ARG A 336 21.24 -0.73 7.18
C ARG A 336 21.58 -1.34 8.52
N SER A 337 22.46 -2.35 8.50
CA SER A 337 22.92 -3.05 9.68
C SER A 337 24.42 -2.87 9.87
N PRO A 338 24.93 -2.85 11.12
CA PRO A 338 26.36 -2.84 11.39
C PRO A 338 27.07 -4.17 11.10
N VAL A 339 26.33 -5.22 10.75
CA VAL A 339 26.90 -6.55 10.41
C VAL A 339 27.76 -6.46 9.18
N ILE A 340 28.88 -7.18 9.17
CA ILE A 340 29.77 -7.34 8.01
C ILE A 340 29.61 -8.76 7.49
N LEU A 341 29.27 -8.91 6.19
CA LEU A 341 29.07 -10.21 5.55
C LEU A 341 30.34 -10.73 4.85
N GLY A 342 31.29 -9.87 4.53
CA GLY A 342 32.57 -10.23 3.94
C GLY A 342 32.59 -10.22 2.40
N PRO A 343 33.77 -10.46 1.80
CA PRO A 343 34.01 -10.24 0.38
C PRO A 343 33.20 -11.17 -0.53
N ASP A 344 32.94 -12.40 -0.09
CA ASP A 344 32.22 -13.41 -0.88
C ASP A 344 30.72 -13.21 -0.90
N ALA A 345 30.19 -12.29 -0.08
CA ALA A 345 28.76 -12.01 -0.02
C ALA A 345 28.26 -11.21 -1.24
N TYR A 346 26.98 -11.40 -1.59
CA TYR A 346 26.36 -10.73 -2.75
C TYR A 346 26.12 -9.24 -2.46
N PRO A 347 26.57 -8.32 -3.38
CA PRO A 347 26.26 -6.89 -3.29
C PRO A 347 24.75 -6.61 -3.30
N ALA A 348 24.29 -5.67 -2.47
CA ALA A 348 22.87 -5.41 -2.25
C ALA A 348 22.08 -4.98 -3.50
N LEU A 349 22.75 -4.38 -4.51
CA LEU A 349 22.15 -3.99 -5.79
C LEU A 349 22.84 -4.65 -6.99
N ALA A 350 23.20 -5.92 -6.89
CA ALA A 350 23.87 -6.65 -7.97
C ALA A 350 25.10 -5.89 -8.53
N GLY A 351 25.90 -5.32 -7.62
CA GLY A 351 27.12 -4.56 -7.97
C GLY A 351 26.90 -3.07 -8.27
N ARG A 352 25.67 -2.58 -8.32
CA ARG A 352 25.40 -1.14 -8.46
C ARG A 352 25.63 -0.40 -7.15
N PRO A 353 26.28 0.79 -7.16
CA PRO A 353 26.48 1.58 -5.94
C PRO A 353 25.15 2.05 -5.32
N LEU A 354 24.98 1.85 -4.01
CA LEU A 354 23.78 2.30 -3.27
C LEU A 354 23.59 3.82 -3.31
N ILE A 355 24.66 4.59 -3.48
CA ILE A 355 24.60 6.05 -3.60
C ILE A 355 23.69 6.51 -4.77
N ARG A 356 23.50 5.67 -5.79
CA ARG A 356 22.59 5.98 -6.91
C ARG A 356 21.13 6.16 -6.49
N LEU A 357 20.72 5.63 -5.34
CA LEU A 357 19.39 5.81 -4.79
C LEU A 357 19.18 7.19 -4.18
N THR A 358 20.24 7.81 -3.68
CA THR A 358 20.23 9.12 -2.99
C THR A 358 20.67 10.28 -3.88
N GLN A 359 20.93 10.03 -5.17
CA GLN A 359 21.28 11.12 -6.10
C GLN A 359 20.09 12.05 -6.35
N PRO A 360 20.32 13.37 -6.54
CA PRO A 360 19.28 14.40 -6.62
C PRO A 360 18.18 14.16 -7.67
N VAL A 361 18.47 13.41 -8.72
CA VAL A 361 17.56 13.15 -9.85
C VAL A 361 16.69 11.90 -9.64
N GLY A 362 16.96 11.09 -8.62
CA GLY A 362 16.30 9.80 -8.40
C GLY A 362 15.28 9.83 -7.27
N PHE A 363 15.76 9.82 -6.05
CA PHE A 363 14.95 9.67 -4.86
C PHE A 363 15.30 10.73 -3.81
N ALA A 364 14.31 11.10 -2.97
CA ALA A 364 14.49 11.96 -1.80
C ALA A 364 14.24 11.17 -0.52
N GLU A 365 15.02 11.42 0.52
CA GLU A 365 14.77 10.87 1.85
C GLU A 365 13.50 11.51 2.44
N VAL A 366 12.56 10.65 2.89
CA VAL A 366 11.30 11.06 3.52
C VAL A 366 11.17 10.57 4.96
N GLU A 367 11.94 9.54 5.34
CA GLU A 367 11.95 9.02 6.71
C GLU A 367 13.34 8.48 7.04
N ARG A 368 13.78 8.73 8.27
CA ARG A 368 14.93 8.07 8.91
C ARG A 368 14.53 7.63 10.31
N ALA A 369 14.80 6.37 10.64
CA ALA A 369 14.48 5.80 11.96
C ALA A 369 15.59 4.88 12.44
N GLU A 370 15.85 4.93 13.75
CA GLU A 370 16.70 3.98 14.47
C GLU A 370 15.86 2.76 14.87
N LEU A 371 16.37 1.57 14.63
CA LEU A 371 15.68 0.30 14.90
C LEU A 371 16.64 -0.67 15.65
N GLY A 372 16.88 -0.39 16.90
CA GLY A 372 17.93 -1.03 17.68
C GLY A 372 19.32 -0.64 17.18
N ALA A 373 20.11 -1.63 16.71
CA ALA A 373 21.41 -1.36 16.10
C ALA A 373 21.33 -1.04 14.59
N ASP A 374 20.15 -1.21 14.00
CA ASP A 374 19.93 -0.96 12.57
C ASP A 374 19.34 0.42 12.32
N HIS A 375 19.45 0.89 11.07
CA HIS A 375 18.86 2.15 10.62
C HIS A 375 17.95 1.90 9.41
N LEU A 376 16.74 2.47 9.44
CA LEU A 376 15.87 2.54 8.27
C LEU A 376 16.01 3.91 7.61
N VAL A 377 16.19 3.91 6.28
CA VAL A 377 16.04 5.10 5.44
C VAL A 377 15.00 4.79 4.39
N ARG A 378 13.93 5.61 4.33
CA ARG A 378 12.93 5.55 3.26
C ARG A 378 13.14 6.68 2.28
N LEU A 379 13.10 6.32 1.02
CA LEU A 379 13.39 7.20 -0.10
C LEU A 379 12.19 7.14 -1.06
N TRP A 380 11.68 8.29 -1.45
CA TRP A 380 10.61 8.39 -2.45
C TRP A 380 11.16 8.96 -3.76
N ARG A 381 10.63 8.46 -4.87
CA ARG A 381 10.93 8.98 -6.19
C ARG A 381 10.45 10.43 -6.28
N ARG A 382 11.33 11.31 -6.77
CA ARG A 382 11.04 12.72 -7.05
C ARG A 382 10.21 12.90 -8.30
#